data_74809b201ae9bb7f4dcd9a16046b1225
#
_entry.id   74809b201ae9bb7f4dcd9a16046b1225
#
_cell.length_a   1.000
_cell.length_b   1.000
_cell.length_c   1.000
_cell.angle_alpha   90.00
_cell.angle_beta   90.00
_cell.angle_gamma   90.00
#
_symmetry.space_group_name_H-M   'P 1'
#
loop_
_entity.id
_entity.type
_entity.pdbx_description
1 polymer ?
#
loop_
_entity_poly.entity_id
_entity_poly.type
_entity_poly.pdbx_seq_one_letter_code
_entity_poly.pdbx_strand_id
1 'polypeptide(L)'
;MIANYVDDKTLRTSIEDFFLHYKKGQWLYPAVLVQKFRCPLGTSYRIMHDMEKEGFLKSYYEMVCPCCGYSALKVEVFNQIPDRIICERCEAEFSAIENSRIIFQVIHDVR
;
A
#
# COMPACT_ATOMS: atom_id res chain seq x y z
N MET A 1 4.59 15.89 -8.61
CA MET A 1 3.86 14.85 -7.87
C MET A 1 4.67 14.32 -6.68
N ILE A 2 5.83 13.75 -6.89
CA ILE A 2 6.68 13.21 -5.83
C ILE A 2 7.91 14.08 -5.54
N ALA A 3 7.94 15.30 -6.06
CA ALA A 3 9.11 16.17 -5.99
C ALA A 3 9.53 16.53 -4.57
N ASN A 4 8.60 16.52 -3.62
CA ASN A 4 8.88 16.91 -2.23
C ASN A 4 9.78 15.91 -1.49
N TYR A 5 9.92 14.69 -1.98
CA TYR A 5 10.61 13.60 -1.28
C TYR A 5 11.74 12.98 -2.08
N VAL A 6 11.92 13.39 -3.33
CA VAL A 6 12.93 12.83 -4.23
C VAL A 6 13.67 13.98 -4.91
N ASP A 7 14.91 14.21 -4.46
CA ASP A 7 15.74 15.29 -5.00
C ASP A 7 16.39 14.92 -6.33
N ASP A 8 16.68 13.63 -6.53
CA ASP A 8 17.30 13.14 -7.76
C ASP A 8 16.26 13.12 -8.89
N LYS A 9 16.49 13.97 -9.89
CA LYS A 9 15.59 14.11 -11.02
C LYS A 9 15.43 12.82 -11.82
N THR A 10 16.51 12.07 -12.00
CA THR A 10 16.49 10.80 -12.72
C THR A 10 15.66 9.76 -11.97
N LEU A 11 15.87 9.65 -10.66
CA LEU A 11 15.12 8.74 -9.82
C LEU A 11 13.63 9.11 -9.79
N ARG A 12 13.33 10.39 -9.69
CA ARG A 12 11.95 10.87 -9.70
C ARG A 12 11.24 10.50 -10.99
N THR A 13 11.89 10.70 -12.13
CA THR A 13 11.34 10.32 -13.43
C THR A 13 11.10 8.82 -13.51
N SER A 14 12.03 8.01 -12.99
CA SER A 14 11.89 6.54 -12.95
C SER A 14 10.70 6.10 -12.12
N ILE A 15 10.46 6.76 -10.99
CA ILE A 15 9.32 6.46 -10.12
C ILE A 15 8.01 6.84 -10.81
N GLU A 16 7.97 7.99 -11.47
CA GLU A 16 6.77 8.41 -12.21
C GLU A 16 6.47 7.44 -13.35
N ASP A 17 7.48 7.01 -14.10
CA ASP A 17 7.33 6.00 -15.15
C ASP A 17 6.81 4.68 -14.59
N PHE A 18 7.31 4.28 -13.42
CA PHE A 18 6.84 3.07 -12.75
C PHE A 18 5.33 3.12 -12.50
N PHE A 19 4.82 4.25 -12.00
CA PHE A 19 3.38 4.41 -11.73
C PHE A 19 2.55 4.42 -13.01
N LEU A 20 3.10 4.86 -14.13
CA LEU A 20 2.38 4.83 -15.41
C LEU A 20 2.03 3.43 -15.88
N HIS A 21 2.73 2.41 -15.38
CA HIS A 21 2.47 1.01 -15.73
C HIS A 21 1.33 0.39 -14.92
N TYR A 22 0.87 1.07 -13.87
CA TYR A 22 -0.23 0.58 -13.05
C TYR A 22 -1.57 1.05 -13.59
N LYS A 23 -2.54 0.17 -13.54
CA LYS A 23 -3.89 0.43 -14.03
C LYS A 23 -4.87 0.51 -12.89
N LYS A 24 -5.98 1.21 -13.11
CA LYS A 24 -7.06 1.31 -12.13
C LYS A 24 -7.47 -0.07 -11.61
N GLY A 25 -7.59 -0.20 -10.31
CA GLY A 25 -7.96 -1.43 -9.64
C GLY A 25 -6.80 -2.27 -9.13
N GLN A 26 -5.58 -2.02 -9.60
CA GLN A 26 -4.41 -2.77 -9.12
C GLN A 26 -4.03 -2.36 -7.71
N TRP A 27 -3.59 -3.35 -6.93
CA TRP A 27 -3.08 -3.13 -5.58
C TRP A 27 -1.60 -2.82 -5.62
N LEU A 28 -1.17 -1.92 -4.75
CA LEU A 28 0.22 -1.46 -4.69
C LEU A 28 0.68 -1.46 -3.24
N TYR A 29 1.80 -2.14 -2.99
CA TYR A 29 2.37 -2.28 -1.65
C TYR A 29 3.58 -1.37 -1.50
N PRO A 30 3.69 -0.63 -0.38
CA PRO A 30 4.85 0.26 -0.18
C PRO A 30 6.21 -0.44 -0.30
N ALA A 31 6.29 -1.72 0.07
CA ALA A 31 7.52 -2.49 -0.05
C ALA A 31 8.02 -2.60 -1.49
N VAL A 32 7.14 -2.49 -2.48
CA VAL A 32 7.52 -2.55 -3.89
C VAL A 32 8.45 -1.40 -4.26
N LEU A 33 8.16 -0.18 -3.78
CA LEU A 33 9.03 0.97 -4.02
C LEU A 33 10.37 0.82 -3.33
N VAL A 34 10.38 0.25 -2.12
CA VAL A 34 11.62 -0.02 -1.38
C VAL A 34 12.52 -0.96 -2.18
N GLN A 35 11.96 -2.04 -2.70
CA GLN A 35 12.72 -3.02 -3.48
C GLN A 35 13.16 -2.48 -4.84
N LYS A 36 12.27 -1.76 -5.51
CA LYS A 36 12.52 -1.28 -6.87
C LYS A 36 13.51 -0.12 -6.89
N PHE A 37 13.39 0.83 -5.97
CA PHE A 37 14.17 2.07 -5.97
C PHE A 37 15.13 2.19 -4.80
N ARG A 38 15.21 1.17 -3.94
CA ARG A 38 16.11 1.15 -2.78
C ARG A 38 15.94 2.37 -1.87
N CYS A 39 14.72 2.83 -1.71
CA CYS A 39 14.41 3.94 -0.81
C CYS A 39 13.96 3.40 0.56
N PRO A 40 14.09 4.20 1.63
CA PRO A 40 13.57 3.82 2.94
C PRO A 40 12.05 3.61 2.89
N LEU A 41 11.54 2.74 3.75
CA LEU A 41 10.10 2.44 3.80
C LEU A 41 9.28 3.70 4.09
N GLY A 42 9.75 4.56 4.99
CA GLY A 42 9.07 5.83 5.28
C GLY A 42 8.93 6.72 4.06
N THR A 43 9.97 6.77 3.21
CA THR A 43 9.92 7.51 1.95
C THR A 43 8.88 6.93 1.00
N SER A 44 8.81 5.61 0.92
CA SER A 44 7.80 4.94 0.10
C SER A 44 6.39 5.31 0.52
N TYR A 45 6.09 5.29 1.83
CA TYR A 45 4.78 5.70 2.33
C TYR A 45 4.46 7.16 2.02
N ARG A 46 5.44 8.05 2.12
CA ARG A 46 5.24 9.47 1.82
C ARG A 46 4.92 9.69 0.34
N ILE A 47 5.63 9.00 -0.54
CA ILE A 47 5.36 9.06 -1.98
C ILE A 47 3.93 8.61 -2.27
N MET A 48 3.53 7.47 -1.73
CA MET A 48 2.19 6.94 -1.95
C MET A 48 1.11 7.82 -1.34
N HIS A 49 1.38 8.42 -0.18
CA HIS A 49 0.45 9.35 0.45
C HIS A 49 0.24 10.60 -0.39
N ASP A 50 1.30 11.14 -1.02
CA ASP A 50 1.17 12.25 -1.95
C ASP A 50 0.35 11.88 -3.18
N MET A 51 0.53 10.66 -3.69
CA MET A 51 -0.28 10.15 -4.79
C MET A 51 -1.74 10.02 -4.40
N GLU A 52 -2.01 9.65 -3.15
CA GLU A 52 -3.37 9.60 -2.62
C GLU A 52 -4.00 10.99 -2.57
N LYS A 53 -3.25 11.98 -2.10
CA LYS A 53 -3.72 13.36 -2.04
C LYS A 53 -4.08 13.91 -3.42
N GLU A 54 -3.37 13.47 -4.45
CA GLU A 54 -3.63 13.88 -5.82
C GLU A 54 -4.73 13.07 -6.50
N GLY A 55 -5.31 12.09 -5.80
CA GLY A 55 -6.45 11.33 -6.30
C GLY A 55 -6.12 10.11 -7.14
N PHE A 56 -4.85 9.68 -7.20
CA PHE A 56 -4.44 8.51 -7.99
C PHE A 56 -4.53 7.21 -7.20
N LEU A 57 -4.32 7.28 -5.88
CA LEU A 57 -4.33 6.11 -5.00
C LEU A 57 -5.35 6.30 -3.89
N LYS A 58 -5.80 5.18 -3.33
CA LYS A 58 -6.61 5.15 -2.12
C LYS A 58 -6.00 4.15 -1.16
N SER A 59 -5.84 4.55 0.10
CA SER A 59 -5.28 3.68 1.12
C SER A 59 -6.34 2.78 1.74
N TYR A 60 -5.90 1.57 2.12
CA TYR A 60 -6.70 0.58 2.82
C TYR A 60 -5.87 -0.05 3.92
N TYR A 61 -6.55 -0.60 4.93
CA TYR A 61 -5.91 -1.45 5.94
C TYR A 61 -6.15 -2.89 5.53
N GLU A 62 -5.07 -3.66 5.39
CA GLU A 62 -5.14 -5.09 5.07
C GLU A 62 -4.71 -5.88 6.29
N MET A 63 -5.55 -6.81 6.72
CA MET A 63 -5.23 -7.74 7.79
C MET A 63 -4.78 -9.05 7.16
N VAL A 64 -3.58 -9.51 7.54
CA VAL A 64 -2.95 -10.71 6.98
C VAL A 64 -2.78 -11.76 8.06
N CYS A 65 -3.19 -12.98 7.78
CA CYS A 65 -3.03 -14.08 8.70
C CYS A 65 -1.54 -14.33 8.98
N PRO A 66 -1.10 -14.29 10.25
CA PRO A 66 0.31 -14.50 10.57
C PRO A 66 0.77 -15.95 10.37
N CYS A 67 -0.16 -16.90 10.27
CA CYS A 67 0.17 -18.31 10.11
C CYS A 67 0.34 -18.71 8.64
N CYS A 68 -0.54 -18.27 7.75
CA CYS A 68 -0.53 -18.72 6.35
C CYS A 68 -0.35 -17.59 5.33
N GLY A 69 -0.33 -16.32 5.77
CA GLY A 69 -0.15 -15.18 4.87
C GLY A 69 -1.38 -14.79 4.06
N TYR A 70 -2.53 -15.41 4.33
CA TYR A 70 -3.75 -15.09 3.61
C TYR A 70 -4.23 -13.68 3.92
N SER A 71 -4.65 -12.94 2.88
CA SER A 71 -5.26 -11.63 3.04
C SER A 71 -6.69 -11.81 3.53
N ALA A 72 -6.89 -11.72 4.84
CA ALA A 72 -8.15 -12.07 5.46
C ALA A 72 -9.21 -10.97 5.33
N LEU A 73 -8.80 -9.71 5.34
CA LEU A 73 -9.73 -8.58 5.32
C LEU A 73 -9.05 -7.32 4.81
N LYS A 74 -9.79 -6.49 4.09
CA LYS A 74 -9.38 -5.15 3.69
C LYS A 74 -10.49 -4.17 4.06
N VAL A 75 -10.14 -3.10 4.79
CA VAL A 75 -11.10 -2.06 5.18
C VAL A 75 -10.56 -0.67 4.86
N GLU A 76 -11.47 0.28 4.65
CA GLU A 76 -11.09 1.65 4.26
C GLU A 76 -10.75 2.53 5.44
N VAL A 77 -11.35 2.30 6.60
CA VAL A 77 -11.18 3.15 7.78
C VAL A 77 -10.75 2.33 8.99
N PHE A 78 -9.90 2.96 9.81
CA PHE A 78 -9.30 2.30 10.97
C PHE A 78 -10.36 1.70 11.91
N ASN A 79 -11.44 2.40 12.17
CA ASN A 79 -12.45 1.92 13.13
C ASN A 79 -13.33 0.78 12.56
N GLN A 80 -13.12 0.37 11.32
CA GLN A 80 -13.74 -0.82 10.75
C GLN A 80 -12.92 -2.09 11.03
N ILE A 81 -11.72 -1.94 11.60
CA ILE A 81 -10.88 -3.10 11.93
C ILE A 81 -11.48 -3.80 13.15
N PRO A 82 -11.84 -5.10 13.04
CA PRO A 82 -12.37 -5.84 14.19
C PRO A 82 -11.26 -6.15 15.21
N ASP A 83 -11.66 -6.59 16.41
CA ASP A 83 -10.68 -6.98 17.42
C ASP A 83 -9.92 -8.26 17.03
N ARG A 84 -10.67 -9.28 16.57
CA ARG A 84 -10.12 -10.58 16.23
C ARG A 84 -10.68 -11.05 14.90
N ILE A 85 -9.88 -11.83 14.19
CA ILE A 85 -10.26 -12.46 12.91
C ILE A 85 -9.93 -13.95 12.98
N ILE A 86 -10.82 -14.75 12.43
CA ILE A 86 -10.55 -16.17 12.19
C ILE A 86 -10.26 -16.33 10.69
N CYS A 87 -9.08 -16.83 10.37
CA CYS A 87 -8.67 -17.00 8.99
C CYS A 87 -9.53 -18.05 8.29
N GLU A 88 -10.12 -17.68 7.17
CA GLU A 88 -10.96 -18.60 6.39
C GLU A 88 -10.15 -19.73 5.78
N ARG A 89 -8.86 -19.53 5.61
CA ARG A 89 -8.00 -20.52 4.94
C ARG A 89 -7.40 -21.54 5.90
N CYS A 90 -6.86 -21.09 7.04
CA CYS A 90 -6.19 -21.99 7.99
C CYS A 90 -6.85 -22.05 9.36
N GLU A 91 -7.94 -21.31 9.56
CA GLU A 91 -8.74 -21.26 10.78
C GLU A 91 -8.02 -20.72 12.02
N ALA A 92 -6.82 -20.14 11.85
CA ALA A 92 -6.13 -19.50 12.95
C ALA A 92 -6.85 -18.21 13.37
N GLU A 93 -6.97 -17.99 14.68
CA GLU A 93 -7.49 -16.74 15.22
C GLU A 93 -6.34 -15.80 15.54
N PHE A 94 -6.47 -14.52 15.17
CA PHE A 94 -5.41 -13.55 15.39
C PHE A 94 -5.97 -12.14 15.63
N SER A 95 -5.14 -11.30 16.24
CA SER A 95 -5.45 -9.89 16.45
C SER A 95 -5.42 -9.16 15.10
N ALA A 96 -6.53 -8.53 14.72
CA ALA A 96 -6.61 -7.83 13.45
C ALA A 96 -5.62 -6.66 13.39
N ILE A 97 -5.59 -5.82 14.43
CA ILE A 97 -4.76 -4.61 14.42
C ILE A 97 -3.27 -4.92 14.43
N GLU A 98 -2.84 -5.96 15.16
CA GLU A 98 -1.43 -6.35 15.22
C GLU A 98 -0.93 -6.97 13.92
N ASN A 99 -1.84 -7.39 13.05
CA ASN A 99 -1.52 -8.04 11.77
C ASN A 99 -2.03 -7.22 10.59
N SER A 100 -2.23 -5.91 10.80
CA SER A 100 -2.68 -5.00 9.76
C SER A 100 -1.50 -4.24 9.14
N ARG A 101 -1.66 -3.87 7.89
CA ARG A 101 -0.72 -3.01 7.17
C ARG A 101 -1.49 -2.09 6.25
N ILE A 102 -0.87 -0.97 5.88
CA ILE A 102 -1.46 -0.03 4.95
C ILE A 102 -1.03 -0.42 3.53
N ILE A 103 -2.00 -0.58 2.65
CA ILE A 103 -1.79 -0.83 1.23
C ILE A 103 -2.55 0.21 0.43
N PHE A 104 -2.27 0.30 -0.87
CA PHE A 104 -2.89 1.29 -1.73
C PHE A 104 -3.49 0.61 -2.95
N GLN A 105 -4.60 1.16 -3.43
CA GLN A 105 -5.21 0.73 -4.69
C GLN A 105 -5.15 1.88 -5.69
N VAL A 106 -4.80 1.59 -6.92
CA VAL A 106 -4.85 2.57 -8.00
C VAL A 106 -6.32 2.82 -8.35
N ILE A 107 -6.79 4.05 -8.13
CA ILE A 107 -8.20 4.42 -8.38
C ILE A 107 -8.35 5.30 -9.59
N HIS A 108 -7.25 5.82 -10.14
CA HIS A 108 -7.25 6.66 -11.32
C HIS A 108 -5.92 6.50 -12.04
N ASP A 109 -5.95 6.41 -13.37
CA ASP A 109 -4.72 6.33 -14.16
C ASP A 109 -3.92 7.62 -14.02
N VAL A 110 -2.60 7.50 -13.90
CA VAL A 110 -1.69 8.64 -13.68
C VAL A 110 -1.57 9.54 -14.91
N ARG A 111 -2.00 9.10 -16.04
CA ARG A 111 -1.95 9.85 -17.31
C ARG A 111 -2.91 11.02 -17.37
#